data_08f71104145b3eb38dd524aba1829bf9
#
_entry.id   08f71104145b3eb38dd524aba1829bf9
#
_cell.length_a   1.000
_cell.length_b   1.000
_cell.length_c   1.000
_cell.angle_alpha   90.00
_cell.angle_beta   90.00
_cell.angle_gamma   90.00
#
_symmetry.space_group_name_H-M   'P 1'
#
loop_
_entity.id
_entity.type
_entity.pdbx_description
1 polymer ?
#
loop_
_entity_poly.entity_id
_entity_poly.type
_entity_poly.pdbx_seq_one_letter_code
_entity_poly.pdbx_strand_id
1 'polypeptide(L)'
;MRFPKVVKVRQDFPRPRLGDLEEALREQCGREEIWSTISPGARVAITAGSRGIAGIDEILRSLVQILKEAGAYPFIVPAMGSHGGATAEGQVEILRSLGVTEESVGTEIRSSMEVVEIGETKSSVPVFMDRIASEADGIVVVGRIKQHTDFRSDVESGLLKMASIGLGKHAQALALHAYGVKGIRDYMVEAGQKVFASDNVLFGVGVVENAYEETAIVEAIPPQRIFEREAELLKESARLMPKLPVSDMDVLFVDELGKNFSGTGMDTNVIGRFRILGVEEPNSPNARYLIVSNISEASHGNALGIGLADLTTRRLFDKIDYDAMNQNVLTSTFLERAKIPMLLESDREALKAAIRCNWDVAPEDTRFVRIPNTLHLRYAYLSENLLDEALDSGNVEVIEEAAELEFDKDGYFARFGSEYEDQTVATYPGGDDGYYGDE
;
A
#
# COMPACT_ATOMS: atom_id res chain seq x y z
N MET A 1 -29.01 -1.31 26.13
CA MET A 1 -29.08 -1.02 24.70
C MET A 1 -29.03 -2.35 23.97
N ARG A 2 -29.89 -2.57 23.02
CA ARG A 2 -29.79 -3.73 22.12
C ARG A 2 -28.80 -3.40 21.01
N PHE A 3 -28.01 -4.38 20.61
CA PHE A 3 -27.15 -4.27 19.42
C PHE A 3 -27.86 -4.88 18.21
N PRO A 4 -27.47 -4.54 16.98
CA PRO A 4 -27.93 -5.29 15.81
C PRO A 4 -27.44 -6.74 15.91
N LYS A 5 -28.23 -7.67 15.38
CA LYS A 5 -27.75 -9.05 15.11
C LYS A 5 -26.82 -9.02 13.93
N VAL A 6 -25.82 -9.90 13.93
CA VAL A 6 -24.81 -9.97 12.89
C VAL A 6 -24.73 -11.34 12.25
N VAL A 7 -24.45 -11.35 10.99
CA VAL A 7 -24.20 -12.52 10.15
C VAL A 7 -22.73 -12.54 9.78
N LYS A 8 -22.06 -13.68 9.93
CA LYS A 8 -20.70 -13.86 9.41
C LYS A 8 -20.75 -14.22 7.94
N VAL A 9 -20.03 -13.48 7.14
CA VAL A 9 -19.96 -13.68 5.69
C VAL A 9 -18.53 -13.94 5.23
N ARG A 10 -18.41 -14.65 4.11
CA ARG A 10 -17.17 -14.80 3.35
C ARG A 10 -17.33 -14.10 2.00
N GLN A 11 -16.30 -13.38 1.61
CA GLN A 11 -16.18 -12.78 0.29
C GLN A 11 -15.18 -13.56 -0.56
N ASP A 12 -15.53 -13.88 -1.80
CA ASP A 12 -14.61 -14.44 -2.78
C ASP A 12 -14.33 -13.38 -3.85
N PHE A 13 -13.10 -12.84 -3.79
CA PHE A 13 -12.65 -11.83 -4.75
C PHE A 13 -12.18 -12.47 -6.07
N PRO A 14 -12.22 -11.73 -7.19
CA PRO A 14 -11.55 -12.17 -8.41
C PRO A 14 -10.08 -12.49 -8.14
N ARG A 15 -9.65 -13.69 -8.57
CA ARG A 15 -8.31 -14.21 -8.30
C ARG A 15 -7.53 -14.55 -9.58
N PRO A 16 -7.42 -13.61 -10.56
CA PRO A 16 -6.47 -13.81 -11.64
C PRO A 16 -5.06 -13.85 -11.05
N ARG A 17 -4.27 -14.85 -11.46
CA ARG A 17 -2.88 -14.98 -11.06
C ARG A 17 -2.06 -15.51 -12.21
N LEU A 18 -0.81 -15.13 -12.30
CA LEU A 18 0.13 -15.72 -13.23
C LEU A 18 0.47 -17.15 -12.79
N GLY A 19 0.53 -18.05 -13.76
CA GLY A 19 0.89 -19.45 -13.49
C GLY A 19 2.41 -19.62 -13.29
N ASP A 20 3.18 -18.91 -14.12
CA ASP A 20 4.63 -18.87 -14.09
C ASP A 20 5.09 -17.44 -14.32
N LEU A 21 5.70 -16.86 -13.30
CA LEU A 21 6.13 -15.46 -13.28
C LEU A 21 7.36 -15.24 -14.17
N GLU A 22 8.29 -16.19 -14.19
CA GLU A 22 9.48 -16.14 -15.04
C GLU A 22 9.09 -16.20 -16.52
N GLU A 23 8.20 -17.14 -16.90
CA GLU A 23 7.71 -17.26 -18.27
C GLU A 23 7.00 -15.96 -18.72
N ALA A 24 6.15 -15.41 -17.89
CA ALA A 24 5.46 -14.14 -18.18
C ALA A 24 6.45 -12.97 -18.37
N LEU A 25 7.47 -12.86 -17.52
CA LEU A 25 8.52 -11.84 -17.68
C LEU A 25 9.33 -12.05 -18.95
N ARG A 26 9.67 -13.29 -19.31
CA ARG A 26 10.37 -13.60 -20.56
C ARG A 26 9.56 -13.23 -21.78
N GLU A 27 8.26 -13.51 -21.79
CA GLU A 27 7.33 -13.08 -22.84
C GLU A 27 7.32 -11.55 -22.97
N GLN A 28 7.14 -10.85 -21.87
CA GLN A 28 7.06 -9.40 -21.85
C GLN A 28 8.38 -8.72 -22.31
N CYS A 29 9.51 -9.18 -21.80
CA CYS A 29 10.83 -8.66 -22.16
C CYS A 29 11.28 -9.09 -23.57
N GLY A 30 10.76 -10.21 -24.08
CA GLY A 30 11.07 -10.75 -25.42
C GLY A 30 10.37 -9.99 -26.56
N ARG A 31 9.44 -9.07 -26.27
CA ARG A 31 8.84 -8.22 -27.30
C ARG A 31 9.92 -7.34 -27.95
N GLU A 32 9.90 -7.21 -29.27
CA GLU A 32 10.91 -6.48 -30.04
C GLU A 32 11.15 -5.06 -29.53
N GLU A 33 10.09 -4.34 -29.18
CA GLU A 33 10.15 -2.97 -28.65
C GLU A 33 10.86 -2.84 -27.30
N ILE A 34 10.94 -3.93 -26.53
CA ILE A 34 11.66 -4.01 -25.25
C ILE A 34 13.05 -4.60 -25.46
N TRP A 35 13.13 -5.77 -26.12
CA TRP A 35 14.38 -6.50 -26.32
C TRP A 35 15.44 -5.67 -27.06
N SER A 36 15.03 -4.90 -28.08
CA SER A 36 15.94 -4.06 -28.87
C SER A 36 16.56 -2.90 -28.09
N THR A 37 16.03 -2.56 -26.90
CA THR A 37 16.61 -1.52 -26.02
C THR A 37 17.81 -2.02 -25.22
N ILE A 38 17.98 -3.35 -25.09
CA ILE A 38 19.04 -3.96 -24.29
C ILE A 38 20.28 -4.15 -25.16
N SER A 39 21.35 -3.41 -24.86
CA SER A 39 22.61 -3.50 -25.60
C SER A 39 23.55 -4.50 -24.93
N PRO A 40 24.16 -5.43 -25.69
CA PRO A 40 25.22 -6.29 -25.15
C PRO A 40 26.39 -5.48 -24.58
N GLY A 41 26.87 -5.86 -23.39
CA GLY A 41 27.93 -5.14 -22.69
C GLY A 41 27.45 -3.97 -21.82
N ALA A 42 26.17 -3.58 -21.91
CA ALA A 42 25.62 -2.50 -21.10
C ALA A 42 25.52 -2.84 -19.61
N ARG A 43 25.88 -1.90 -18.73
CA ARG A 43 25.62 -1.99 -17.29
C ARG A 43 24.19 -1.51 -17.05
N VAL A 44 23.32 -2.37 -16.53
CA VAL A 44 21.90 -2.08 -16.39
C VAL A 44 21.49 -2.09 -14.91
N ALA A 45 21.03 -0.93 -14.42
CA ALA A 45 20.47 -0.80 -13.08
C ALA A 45 19.01 -1.28 -13.08
N ILE A 46 18.64 -2.19 -12.17
CA ILE A 46 17.26 -2.60 -11.93
C ILE A 46 16.82 -2.01 -10.59
N THR A 47 15.72 -1.26 -10.57
CA THR A 47 15.23 -0.65 -9.34
C THR A 47 14.52 -1.66 -8.45
N ALA A 48 14.70 -1.54 -7.13
CA ALA A 48 13.97 -2.32 -6.14
C ALA A 48 13.36 -1.39 -5.06
N GLY A 49 12.05 -1.52 -4.84
CA GLY A 49 11.30 -0.68 -3.88
C GLY A 49 11.33 -1.22 -2.46
N SER A 50 10.85 -0.43 -1.51
CA SER A 50 10.77 -0.76 -0.07
C SER A 50 9.51 -1.53 0.33
N ARG A 51 8.49 -1.53 -0.51
CA ARG A 51 7.23 -2.24 -0.25
C ARG A 51 7.29 -3.61 -0.89
N GLY A 52 6.83 -4.63 -0.17
CA GLY A 52 6.73 -5.97 -0.71
C GLY A 52 5.88 -6.00 -1.98
N ILE A 53 6.34 -6.74 -2.96
CA ILE A 53 5.61 -7.16 -4.15
C ILE A 53 5.64 -8.68 -4.11
N ALA A 54 4.52 -9.35 -4.39
CA ALA A 54 4.46 -10.80 -4.42
C ALA A 54 5.55 -11.36 -5.37
N GLY A 55 6.46 -12.17 -4.84
CA GLY A 55 7.57 -12.74 -5.61
C GLY A 55 8.61 -11.70 -6.09
N ILE A 56 8.85 -10.60 -5.34
CA ILE A 56 9.83 -9.57 -5.75
C ILE A 56 11.22 -10.13 -6.01
N ASP A 57 11.68 -11.05 -5.20
CA ASP A 57 12.96 -11.75 -5.37
C ASP A 57 12.99 -12.56 -6.67
N GLU A 58 11.90 -13.24 -7.02
CA GLU A 58 11.72 -13.97 -8.27
C GLU A 58 11.65 -13.02 -9.48
N ILE A 59 10.92 -11.92 -9.37
CA ILE A 59 10.85 -10.88 -10.42
C ILE A 59 12.25 -10.34 -10.71
N LEU A 60 12.98 -9.95 -9.68
CA LEU A 60 14.32 -9.37 -9.83
C LEU A 60 15.31 -10.41 -10.37
N ARG A 61 15.29 -11.65 -9.86
CA ARG A 61 16.12 -12.75 -10.35
C ARG A 61 15.86 -13.03 -11.84
N SER A 62 14.59 -13.10 -12.24
CA SER A 62 14.20 -13.35 -13.64
C SER A 62 14.66 -12.23 -14.54
N LEU A 63 14.51 -10.96 -14.15
CA LEU A 63 15.01 -9.81 -14.90
C LEU A 63 16.54 -9.82 -15.02
N VAL A 64 17.24 -10.14 -13.92
CA VAL A 64 18.70 -10.29 -13.93
C VAL A 64 19.13 -11.36 -14.95
N GLN A 65 18.44 -12.49 -14.97
CA GLN A 65 18.75 -13.58 -15.90
C GLN A 65 18.46 -13.19 -17.35
N ILE A 66 17.31 -12.59 -17.63
CA ILE A 66 16.93 -12.11 -18.99
C ILE A 66 17.98 -11.12 -19.51
N LEU A 67 18.38 -10.15 -18.69
CA LEU A 67 19.38 -9.15 -19.09
C LEU A 67 20.76 -9.77 -19.33
N LYS A 68 21.19 -10.76 -18.52
CA LYS A 68 22.42 -11.51 -18.73
C LYS A 68 22.39 -12.31 -20.03
N GLU A 69 21.28 -12.94 -20.36
CA GLU A 69 21.07 -13.67 -21.61
C GLU A 69 21.14 -12.74 -22.83
N ALA A 70 20.70 -11.47 -22.69
CA ALA A 70 20.89 -10.42 -23.69
C ALA A 70 22.33 -9.89 -23.74
N GLY A 71 23.25 -10.39 -22.90
CA GLY A 71 24.66 -10.00 -22.83
C GLY A 71 24.94 -8.75 -22.03
N ALA A 72 23.98 -8.23 -21.26
CA ALA A 72 24.15 -7.09 -20.38
C ALA A 72 24.71 -7.48 -19.00
N TYR A 73 25.13 -6.48 -18.22
CA TYR A 73 25.65 -6.61 -16.85
C TYR A 73 24.68 -5.93 -15.87
N PRO A 74 23.60 -6.64 -15.42
CA PRO A 74 22.64 -6.07 -14.50
C PRO A 74 23.18 -5.98 -13.07
N PHE A 75 22.66 -5.01 -12.32
CA PHE A 75 22.83 -4.86 -10.88
C PHE A 75 21.57 -4.21 -10.27
N ILE A 76 21.34 -4.43 -8.97
CA ILE A 76 20.16 -3.89 -8.26
C ILE A 76 20.51 -2.55 -7.64
N VAL A 77 19.58 -1.59 -7.72
CA VAL A 77 19.65 -0.30 -7.03
C VAL A 77 18.39 -0.11 -6.18
N PRO A 78 18.52 0.10 -4.86
CA PRO A 78 17.36 0.47 -4.04
C PRO A 78 16.74 1.78 -4.54
N ALA A 79 15.45 1.79 -4.78
CA ALA A 79 14.68 2.96 -5.22
C ALA A 79 13.51 3.19 -4.25
N MET A 80 13.83 3.74 -3.07
CA MET A 80 12.94 3.76 -1.91
C MET A 80 12.68 5.16 -1.36
N GLY A 81 13.15 6.20 -2.04
CA GLY A 81 13.03 7.56 -1.51
C GLY A 81 13.82 7.71 -0.22
N SER A 82 13.12 8.10 0.84
CA SER A 82 13.68 8.33 2.18
C SER A 82 13.57 7.12 3.12
N HIS A 83 13.06 5.97 2.68
CA HIS A 83 12.94 4.79 3.53
C HIS A 83 14.31 4.25 3.96
N GLY A 84 14.32 3.38 4.98
CA GLY A 84 15.58 2.84 5.54
C GLY A 84 16.39 3.90 6.29
N GLY A 85 15.71 4.82 7.00
CA GLY A 85 16.37 5.92 7.71
C GLY A 85 17.13 6.88 6.79
N ALA A 86 16.79 6.92 5.51
CA ALA A 86 17.50 7.69 4.48
C ALA A 86 19.02 7.36 4.43
N THR A 87 19.38 6.10 4.69
CA THR A 87 20.77 5.61 4.63
C THR A 87 20.91 4.49 3.59
N ALA A 88 22.12 4.36 3.02
CA ALA A 88 22.39 3.30 2.04
C ALA A 88 22.26 1.90 2.67
N GLU A 89 22.77 1.75 3.87
CA GLU A 89 22.72 0.50 4.65
C GLU A 89 21.28 0.13 5.01
N GLY A 90 20.48 1.10 5.49
CA GLY A 90 19.08 0.86 5.84
C GLY A 90 18.24 0.46 4.63
N GLN A 91 18.53 0.99 3.43
CA GLN A 91 17.85 0.55 2.22
C GLN A 91 18.21 -0.89 1.83
N VAL A 92 19.46 -1.31 2.01
CA VAL A 92 19.88 -2.72 1.82
C VAL A 92 19.22 -3.63 2.85
N GLU A 93 19.09 -3.19 4.10
CA GLU A 93 18.41 -3.95 5.16
C GLU A 93 16.94 -4.23 4.81
N ILE A 94 16.23 -3.22 4.30
CA ILE A 94 14.86 -3.39 3.80
C ILE A 94 14.82 -4.43 2.67
N LEU A 95 15.71 -4.37 1.67
CA LEU A 95 15.77 -5.38 0.62
C LEU A 95 15.98 -6.78 1.19
N ARG A 96 16.89 -6.93 2.14
CA ARG A 96 17.15 -8.21 2.81
C ARG A 96 15.89 -8.73 3.53
N SER A 97 15.14 -7.87 4.20
CA SER A 97 13.89 -8.26 4.87
C SER A 97 12.81 -8.72 3.89
N LEU A 98 12.89 -8.29 2.62
CA LEU A 98 12.02 -8.72 1.53
C LEU A 98 12.55 -9.96 0.78
N GLY A 99 13.61 -10.61 1.28
CA GLY A 99 14.25 -11.76 0.61
C GLY A 99 15.16 -11.39 -0.56
N VAL A 100 15.38 -10.10 -0.82
CA VAL A 100 16.23 -9.60 -1.91
C VAL A 100 17.65 -9.45 -1.40
N THR A 101 18.50 -10.42 -1.75
CA THR A 101 19.94 -10.45 -1.45
C THR A 101 20.72 -10.69 -2.74
N GLU A 102 22.02 -10.40 -2.74
CA GLU A 102 22.87 -10.68 -3.92
C GLU A 102 22.84 -12.15 -4.33
N GLU A 103 22.69 -13.06 -3.35
CA GLU A 103 22.56 -14.50 -3.60
C GLU A 103 21.20 -14.84 -4.24
N SER A 104 20.07 -14.30 -3.71
CA SER A 104 18.73 -14.63 -4.19
C SER A 104 18.47 -14.08 -5.60
N VAL A 105 18.98 -12.89 -5.92
CA VAL A 105 18.78 -12.25 -7.24
C VAL A 105 19.92 -12.57 -8.22
N GLY A 106 21.04 -13.12 -7.75
CA GLY A 106 22.18 -13.53 -8.58
C GLY A 106 23.01 -12.39 -9.16
N THR A 107 23.00 -11.21 -8.53
CA THR A 107 23.83 -10.06 -8.91
C THR A 107 24.07 -9.14 -7.72
N GLU A 108 25.00 -8.19 -7.87
CA GLU A 108 25.34 -7.22 -6.81
C GLU A 108 24.19 -6.22 -6.55
N ILE A 109 24.12 -5.76 -5.29
CA ILE A 109 23.23 -4.67 -4.85
C ILE A 109 24.09 -3.45 -4.57
N ARG A 110 23.88 -2.38 -5.33
CA ARG A 110 24.60 -1.12 -5.20
C ARG A 110 23.70 -0.08 -4.56
N SER A 111 24.00 0.36 -3.36
CA SER A 111 23.20 1.33 -2.62
C SER A 111 23.99 2.60 -2.34
N SER A 112 23.34 3.75 -2.57
CA SER A 112 23.84 5.07 -2.24
C SER A 112 22.66 6.00 -1.97
N MET A 113 22.89 7.05 -1.19
CA MET A 113 21.94 8.16 -1.06
C MET A 113 22.34 9.37 -1.92
N GLU A 114 23.47 9.29 -2.63
CA GLU A 114 23.90 10.36 -3.52
C GLU A 114 23.00 10.43 -4.76
N VAL A 115 22.63 11.66 -5.11
CA VAL A 115 21.80 11.96 -6.27
C VAL A 115 22.47 12.97 -7.20
N VAL A 116 22.07 12.98 -8.44
CA VAL A 116 22.36 14.03 -9.41
C VAL A 116 21.08 14.71 -9.81
N GLU A 117 21.11 16.02 -10.03
CA GLU A 117 20.00 16.76 -10.61
C GLU A 117 20.00 16.59 -12.13
N ILE A 118 18.89 16.07 -12.68
CA ILE A 118 18.73 15.83 -14.12
C ILE A 118 17.86 16.90 -14.82
N GLY A 119 17.59 17.99 -14.12
CA GLY A 119 16.82 19.15 -14.58
C GLY A 119 15.58 19.40 -13.74
N GLU A 120 14.62 20.12 -14.29
CA GLU A 120 13.39 20.53 -13.60
C GLU A 120 12.15 19.98 -14.29
N THR A 121 11.05 19.88 -13.55
CA THR A 121 9.70 19.64 -14.08
C THR A 121 9.18 20.89 -14.82
N LYS A 122 8.03 20.75 -15.51
CA LYS A 122 7.33 21.91 -16.09
C LYS A 122 6.91 22.94 -15.03
N SER A 123 6.73 22.48 -13.79
CA SER A 123 6.37 23.31 -12.63
C SER A 123 7.59 23.82 -11.87
N SER A 124 8.79 23.76 -12.45
CA SER A 124 10.07 24.22 -11.87
C SER A 124 10.43 23.54 -10.53
N VAL A 125 10.04 22.28 -10.38
CA VAL A 125 10.50 21.44 -9.26
C VAL A 125 11.74 20.69 -9.72
N PRO A 126 12.85 20.70 -8.97
CA PRO A 126 14.07 19.99 -9.35
C PRO A 126 13.82 18.48 -9.38
N VAL A 127 14.43 17.79 -10.35
CA VAL A 127 14.33 16.35 -10.51
C VAL A 127 15.67 15.71 -10.25
N PHE A 128 15.70 14.84 -9.27
CA PHE A 128 16.89 14.11 -8.83
C PHE A 128 16.82 12.64 -9.24
N MET A 129 17.98 12.06 -9.49
CA MET A 129 18.15 10.63 -9.80
C MET A 129 19.34 10.07 -9.00
N ASP A 130 19.21 8.86 -8.49
CA ASP A 130 20.30 8.09 -7.89
C ASP A 130 21.55 8.16 -8.79
N ARG A 131 22.70 8.53 -8.21
CA ARG A 131 23.96 8.71 -8.96
C ARG A 131 24.38 7.41 -9.66
N ILE A 132 24.30 6.26 -8.97
CA ILE A 132 24.71 4.96 -9.51
C ILE A 132 23.83 4.58 -10.70
N ALA A 133 22.51 4.79 -10.58
CA ALA A 133 21.58 4.53 -11.69
C ALA A 133 21.80 5.51 -12.85
N SER A 134 22.09 6.79 -12.59
CA SER A 134 22.35 7.79 -13.62
C SER A 134 23.60 7.51 -14.44
N GLU A 135 24.60 6.86 -13.84
CA GLU A 135 25.86 6.46 -14.47
C GLU A 135 25.78 5.08 -15.15
N ALA A 136 24.65 4.40 -15.08
CA ALA A 136 24.40 3.14 -15.78
C ALA A 136 24.09 3.39 -17.25
N ASP A 137 24.44 2.41 -18.10
CA ASP A 137 24.14 2.46 -19.54
C ASP A 137 22.64 2.19 -19.81
N GLY A 138 21.94 1.55 -18.85
CA GLY A 138 20.50 1.31 -18.89
C GLY A 138 19.88 1.26 -17.51
N ILE A 139 18.59 1.60 -17.42
CA ILE A 139 17.77 1.52 -16.19
C ILE A 139 16.48 0.76 -16.52
N VAL A 140 16.15 -0.24 -15.69
CA VAL A 140 14.84 -0.91 -15.67
C VAL A 140 14.13 -0.50 -14.40
N VAL A 141 12.98 0.17 -14.51
CA VAL A 141 12.18 0.63 -13.38
C VAL A 141 11.14 -0.43 -13.04
N VAL A 142 11.23 -1.04 -11.85
CA VAL A 142 10.27 -2.06 -11.37
C VAL A 142 9.38 -1.45 -10.31
N GLY A 143 8.07 -1.66 -10.39
CA GLY A 143 7.16 -1.12 -9.39
C GLY A 143 5.78 -1.75 -9.40
N ARG A 144 5.16 -1.84 -8.21
CA ARG A 144 3.77 -2.24 -8.06
C ARG A 144 2.86 -1.06 -8.35
N ILE A 145 1.87 -1.28 -9.22
CA ILE A 145 0.86 -0.28 -9.58
C ILE A 145 -0.37 -0.52 -8.72
N LYS A 146 -0.72 0.47 -7.89
CA LYS A 146 -1.89 0.43 -7.02
C LYS A 146 -2.41 1.82 -6.66
N GLN A 147 -3.65 1.88 -6.14
CA GLN A 147 -4.21 3.13 -5.64
C GLN A 147 -3.38 3.69 -4.48
N HIS A 148 -3.21 5.01 -4.46
CA HIS A 148 -2.57 5.72 -3.36
C HIS A 148 -3.54 5.92 -2.20
N THR A 149 -3.01 6.06 -0.99
CA THR A 149 -3.80 6.25 0.23
C THR A 149 -4.11 7.72 0.55
N ASP A 150 -3.63 8.68 -0.27
CA ASP A 150 -3.71 10.10 0.08
C ASP A 150 -4.43 10.96 -0.96
N PHE A 151 -4.61 10.48 -2.18
CA PHE A 151 -5.23 11.22 -3.27
C PHE A 151 -5.75 10.28 -4.36
N ARG A 152 -6.52 10.87 -5.33
CA ARG A 152 -6.94 10.22 -6.56
C ARG A 152 -6.41 10.98 -7.76
N SER A 153 -5.89 10.22 -8.74
CA SER A 153 -5.37 10.72 -10.00
C SER A 153 -5.39 9.61 -11.07
N ASP A 154 -5.13 9.96 -12.32
CA ASP A 154 -4.96 8.97 -13.40
C ASP A 154 -3.77 8.04 -13.15
N VAL A 155 -2.74 8.54 -12.45
CA VAL A 155 -1.55 7.81 -11.99
C VAL A 155 -1.33 8.11 -10.53
N GLU A 156 -1.13 7.08 -9.72
CA GLU A 156 -1.01 7.22 -8.27
C GLU A 156 0.27 6.59 -7.73
N SER A 157 0.25 5.29 -7.39
CA SER A 157 1.44 4.58 -6.92
C SER A 157 1.85 3.53 -7.95
N GLY A 158 3.04 3.70 -8.54
CA GLY A 158 3.51 2.84 -9.62
C GLY A 158 4.90 3.23 -10.12
N LEU A 159 5.12 3.03 -11.42
CA LEU A 159 6.42 3.23 -12.06
C LEU A 159 6.87 4.69 -12.06
N LEU A 160 5.94 5.63 -12.27
CA LEU A 160 6.26 7.07 -12.21
C LEU A 160 6.68 7.50 -10.80
N LYS A 161 6.07 6.94 -9.77
CA LYS A 161 6.49 7.15 -8.37
C LYS A 161 7.85 6.52 -8.09
N MET A 162 8.10 5.32 -8.61
CA MET A 162 9.40 4.65 -8.47
C MET A 162 10.51 5.43 -9.18
N ALA A 163 10.25 5.94 -10.37
CA ALA A 163 11.19 6.75 -11.13
C ALA A 163 11.48 8.10 -10.46
N SER A 164 10.44 8.78 -9.94
CA SER A 164 10.61 10.08 -9.26
C SER A 164 11.11 9.91 -7.82
N ILE A 165 10.23 9.61 -6.87
CA ILE A 165 10.56 9.54 -5.44
C ILE A 165 11.53 8.40 -5.16
N GLY A 166 11.32 7.22 -5.77
CA GLY A 166 12.17 6.06 -5.54
C GLY A 166 13.62 6.32 -5.88
N LEU A 167 13.91 6.60 -7.15
CA LEU A 167 15.26 6.89 -7.65
C LEU A 167 15.80 8.25 -7.19
N GLY A 168 14.94 9.23 -6.96
CA GLY A 168 15.36 10.56 -6.49
C GLY A 168 15.68 10.61 -5.00
N LYS A 169 15.57 9.47 -4.30
CA LYS A 169 15.98 9.28 -2.90
C LYS A 169 15.33 10.31 -1.96
N HIS A 170 16.00 10.57 -0.85
CA HIS A 170 15.54 11.56 0.13
C HIS A 170 15.41 12.98 -0.45
N ALA A 171 16.31 13.36 -1.35
CA ALA A 171 16.28 14.68 -1.97
C ALA A 171 14.97 14.95 -2.72
N GLN A 172 14.53 14.01 -3.56
CA GLN A 172 13.26 14.15 -4.29
C GLN A 172 12.04 14.06 -3.36
N ALA A 173 12.10 13.19 -2.35
CA ALA A 173 11.03 13.12 -1.37
C ALA A 173 10.80 14.47 -0.69
N LEU A 174 11.85 15.12 -0.19
CA LEU A 174 11.77 16.46 0.41
C LEU A 174 11.25 17.51 -0.59
N ALA A 175 11.78 17.53 -1.81
CA ALA A 175 11.39 18.50 -2.83
C ALA A 175 9.89 18.42 -3.18
N LEU A 176 9.31 17.21 -3.21
CA LEU A 176 7.90 17.01 -3.53
C LEU A 176 6.98 17.22 -2.32
N HIS A 177 7.36 16.71 -1.14
CA HIS A 177 6.55 16.85 0.08
C HIS A 177 6.42 18.31 0.53
N ALA A 178 7.34 19.20 0.17
CA ALA A 178 7.23 20.65 0.42
C ALA A 178 5.95 21.27 -0.20
N TYR A 179 5.35 20.64 -1.20
CA TYR A 179 4.10 21.06 -1.84
C TYR A 179 2.86 20.28 -1.37
N GLY A 180 2.97 19.48 -0.31
CA GLY A 180 1.89 18.67 0.22
C GLY A 180 1.31 17.71 -0.82
N VAL A 181 -0.02 17.54 -0.83
CA VAL A 181 -0.70 16.62 -1.76
C VAL A 181 -0.45 16.98 -3.23
N LYS A 182 -0.37 18.27 -3.57
CA LYS A 182 -0.06 18.70 -4.94
C LYS A 182 1.30 18.17 -5.41
N GLY A 183 2.29 18.17 -4.52
CA GLY A 183 3.62 17.62 -4.83
C GLY A 183 3.59 16.14 -5.17
N ILE A 184 2.91 15.34 -4.34
CA ILE A 184 2.84 13.88 -4.53
C ILE A 184 1.80 13.43 -5.57
N ARG A 185 0.84 14.26 -5.93
CA ARG A 185 -0.17 13.97 -6.94
C ARG A 185 0.25 14.43 -8.34
N ASP A 186 0.65 15.70 -8.45
CA ASP A 186 0.88 16.35 -9.74
C ASP A 186 2.38 16.39 -10.11
N TYR A 187 3.22 16.93 -9.21
CA TYR A 187 4.64 17.13 -9.52
C TYR A 187 5.45 15.84 -9.52
N MET A 188 5.03 14.84 -8.74
CA MET A 188 5.60 13.48 -8.78
C MET A 188 5.46 12.88 -10.19
N VAL A 189 4.31 13.06 -10.82
CA VAL A 189 4.06 12.56 -12.19
C VAL A 189 4.96 13.27 -13.19
N GLU A 190 5.07 14.62 -13.12
CA GLU A 190 5.99 15.38 -13.98
C GLU A 190 7.45 14.94 -13.81
N ALA A 191 7.88 14.73 -12.55
CA ALA A 191 9.23 14.28 -12.25
C ALA A 191 9.48 12.85 -12.78
N GLY A 192 8.54 11.93 -12.58
CA GLY A 192 8.63 10.57 -13.14
C GLY A 192 8.70 10.55 -14.65
N GLN A 193 7.88 11.34 -15.33
CA GLN A 193 7.94 11.51 -16.80
C GLN A 193 9.29 12.06 -17.25
N LYS A 194 9.88 12.99 -16.49
CA LYS A 194 11.21 13.53 -16.80
C LYS A 194 12.30 12.45 -16.67
N VAL A 195 12.22 11.58 -15.65
CA VAL A 195 13.12 10.43 -15.50
C VAL A 195 12.95 9.45 -16.66
N PHE A 196 11.72 9.06 -17.00
CA PHE A 196 11.46 8.17 -18.14
C PHE A 196 11.84 8.76 -19.51
N ALA A 197 11.96 10.07 -19.60
CA ALA A 197 12.47 10.76 -20.81
C ALA A 197 14.01 10.81 -20.88
N SER A 198 14.72 10.26 -19.89
CA SER A 198 16.19 10.14 -19.92
C SER A 198 16.60 9.03 -20.89
N ASP A 199 17.67 9.25 -21.65
CA ASP A 199 18.12 8.35 -22.71
C ASP A 199 18.52 6.94 -22.22
N ASN A 200 18.86 6.81 -20.93
CA ASN A 200 19.28 5.55 -20.33
C ASN A 200 18.14 4.76 -19.66
N VAL A 201 16.89 5.24 -19.63
CA VAL A 201 15.77 4.43 -19.15
C VAL A 201 15.28 3.53 -20.28
N LEU A 202 15.47 2.22 -20.13
CA LEU A 202 15.16 1.22 -21.15
C LEU A 202 13.66 0.91 -21.18
N PHE A 203 13.08 0.55 -20.03
CA PHE A 203 11.65 0.24 -19.88
C PHE A 203 11.24 0.21 -18.41
N GLY A 204 9.94 0.20 -18.16
CA GLY A 204 9.35 -0.08 -16.84
C GLY A 204 8.78 -1.49 -16.77
N VAL A 205 8.79 -2.10 -15.59
CA VAL A 205 8.08 -3.36 -15.30
C VAL A 205 7.02 -3.08 -14.25
N GLY A 206 5.77 -2.98 -14.70
CA GLY A 206 4.60 -2.76 -13.86
C GLY A 206 4.04 -4.09 -13.35
N VAL A 207 3.77 -4.17 -12.05
CA VAL A 207 3.19 -5.33 -11.37
C VAL A 207 1.85 -4.94 -10.77
N VAL A 208 0.82 -5.74 -11.01
CA VAL A 208 -0.50 -5.61 -10.38
C VAL A 208 -0.80 -6.88 -9.61
N GLU A 209 -1.24 -6.72 -8.37
CA GLU A 209 -1.64 -7.82 -7.48
C GLU A 209 -3.15 -7.91 -7.35
N ASN A 210 -3.65 -9.11 -7.03
CA ASN A 210 -5.05 -9.35 -6.70
C ASN A 210 -5.31 -9.16 -5.19
N ALA A 211 -6.56 -9.36 -4.77
CA ALA A 211 -6.99 -9.24 -3.37
C ALA A 211 -6.37 -10.26 -2.39
N TYR A 212 -5.63 -11.24 -2.91
CA TYR A 212 -4.94 -12.27 -2.14
C TYR A 212 -3.43 -12.07 -2.15
N GLU A 213 -2.96 -10.88 -2.52
CA GLU A 213 -1.54 -10.54 -2.60
C GLU A 213 -0.74 -11.46 -3.55
N GLU A 214 -1.39 -11.92 -4.64
CA GLU A 214 -0.74 -12.70 -5.69
C GLU A 214 -0.56 -11.83 -6.94
N THR A 215 0.55 -12.01 -7.66
CA THR A 215 0.80 -11.32 -8.93
C THR A 215 -0.22 -11.73 -9.98
N ALA A 216 -1.07 -10.78 -10.36
CA ALA A 216 -2.11 -10.95 -11.37
C ALA A 216 -1.63 -10.53 -12.76
N ILE A 217 -0.85 -9.46 -12.86
CA ILE A 217 -0.33 -8.90 -14.11
C ILE A 217 1.12 -8.49 -13.92
N VAL A 218 1.97 -8.81 -14.90
CA VAL A 218 3.29 -8.22 -15.09
C VAL A 218 3.39 -7.71 -16.52
N GLU A 219 3.86 -6.49 -16.69
CA GLU A 219 3.99 -5.89 -18.03
C GLU A 219 5.28 -5.07 -18.13
N ALA A 220 6.07 -5.33 -19.18
CA ALA A 220 7.20 -4.49 -19.55
C ALA A 220 6.68 -3.36 -20.48
N ILE A 221 6.92 -2.11 -20.10
CA ILE A 221 6.32 -0.92 -20.73
C ILE A 221 7.42 -0.01 -21.25
N PRO A 222 7.43 0.32 -22.56
CA PRO A 222 8.41 1.26 -23.10
C PRO A 222 8.19 2.67 -22.53
N PRO A 223 9.27 3.48 -22.38
CA PRO A 223 9.20 4.80 -21.74
C PRO A 223 8.13 5.75 -22.31
N GLN A 224 7.90 5.68 -23.61
CA GLN A 224 6.95 6.56 -24.31
C GLN A 224 5.49 6.27 -23.97
N ARG A 225 5.19 5.06 -23.47
CA ARG A 225 3.83 4.61 -23.13
C ARG A 225 3.59 4.52 -21.62
N ILE A 226 4.57 4.92 -20.81
CA ILE A 226 4.53 4.67 -19.36
C ILE A 226 3.30 5.28 -18.69
N PHE A 227 2.99 6.55 -18.97
CA PHE A 227 1.85 7.25 -18.34
C PHE A 227 0.51 6.61 -18.72
N GLU A 228 0.31 6.33 -20.03
CA GLU A 228 -0.93 5.73 -20.52
C GLU A 228 -1.16 4.33 -19.94
N ARG A 229 -0.12 3.47 -20.00
CA ARG A 229 -0.24 2.09 -19.54
C ARG A 229 -0.35 1.99 -18.03
N GLU A 230 0.38 2.82 -17.28
CA GLU A 230 0.26 2.85 -15.83
C GLU A 230 -1.16 3.27 -15.39
N ALA A 231 -1.77 4.25 -16.08
CA ALA A 231 -3.14 4.66 -15.82
C ALA A 231 -4.18 3.55 -16.11
N GLU A 232 -3.95 2.74 -17.16
CA GLU A 232 -4.81 1.59 -17.45
C GLU A 232 -4.62 0.47 -16.42
N LEU A 233 -3.38 0.14 -16.07
CA LEU A 233 -3.06 -0.86 -15.06
C LEU A 233 -3.52 -0.45 -13.66
N LEU A 234 -3.56 0.84 -13.34
CA LEU A 234 -4.13 1.35 -12.11
C LEU A 234 -5.64 1.05 -12.00
N LYS A 235 -6.38 1.13 -13.10
CA LYS A 235 -7.81 0.76 -13.14
C LYS A 235 -7.99 -0.74 -12.88
N GLU A 236 -7.13 -1.58 -13.46
CA GLU A 236 -7.14 -3.02 -13.18
C GLU A 236 -6.79 -3.32 -11.73
N SER A 237 -5.77 -2.65 -11.18
CA SER A 237 -5.42 -2.76 -9.76
C SER A 237 -6.60 -2.38 -8.86
N ALA A 238 -7.29 -1.26 -9.13
CA ALA A 238 -8.46 -0.82 -8.38
C ALA A 238 -9.63 -1.82 -8.47
N ARG A 239 -9.77 -2.52 -9.60
CA ARG A 239 -10.78 -3.59 -9.80
C ARG A 239 -10.45 -4.83 -8.98
N LEU A 240 -9.17 -5.16 -8.84
CA LEU A 240 -8.68 -6.36 -8.14
C LEU A 240 -8.46 -6.15 -6.63
N MET A 241 -8.48 -4.92 -6.14
CA MET A 241 -8.37 -4.64 -4.71
C MET A 241 -9.54 -5.26 -3.93
N PRO A 242 -9.29 -5.75 -2.69
CA PRO A 242 -10.35 -6.17 -1.81
C PRO A 242 -11.22 -4.96 -1.41
N LYS A 243 -12.53 -5.19 -1.28
CA LYS A 243 -13.53 -4.16 -0.94
C LYS A 243 -14.42 -4.64 0.20
N LEU A 244 -15.00 -3.70 0.91
CA LEU A 244 -16.06 -4.01 1.85
C LEU A 244 -17.26 -4.62 1.12
N PRO A 245 -18.04 -5.52 1.77
CA PRO A 245 -19.20 -6.17 1.16
C PRO A 245 -20.36 -5.21 0.85
N VAL A 246 -20.35 -4.05 1.48
CA VAL A 246 -21.33 -2.96 1.28
C VAL A 246 -20.61 -1.62 1.22
N SER A 247 -21.22 -0.62 0.57
CA SER A 247 -20.62 0.70 0.38
C SER A 247 -21.04 1.72 1.43
N ASP A 248 -22.23 1.59 2.00
CA ASP A 248 -22.79 2.53 2.96
C ASP A 248 -23.13 1.83 4.28
N MET A 249 -22.64 2.37 5.40
CA MET A 249 -22.89 1.83 6.73
C MET A 249 -22.88 2.92 7.80
N ASP A 250 -23.57 2.66 8.92
CA ASP A 250 -23.55 3.56 10.06
C ASP A 250 -22.26 3.41 10.87
N VAL A 251 -21.81 2.17 11.08
CA VAL A 251 -20.62 1.86 11.86
C VAL A 251 -19.74 0.86 11.14
N LEU A 252 -18.51 1.25 10.85
CA LEU A 252 -17.43 0.34 10.47
C LEU A 252 -16.54 0.10 11.69
N PHE A 253 -16.41 -1.14 12.08
CA PHE A 253 -15.55 -1.58 13.17
C PHE A 253 -14.34 -2.33 12.60
N VAL A 254 -13.14 -1.79 12.81
CA VAL A 254 -11.86 -2.39 12.43
C VAL A 254 -11.21 -2.96 13.67
N ASP A 255 -11.01 -4.27 13.73
CA ASP A 255 -10.42 -4.91 14.89
C ASP A 255 -9.00 -4.41 15.14
N GLU A 256 -8.21 -4.23 14.07
CA GLU A 256 -6.80 -3.91 14.21
C GLU A 256 -6.30 -2.99 13.09
N LEU A 257 -5.66 -1.88 13.43
CA LEU A 257 -4.84 -1.10 12.51
C LEU A 257 -3.40 -1.61 12.53
N GLY A 258 -2.66 -1.40 11.44
CA GLY A 258 -1.26 -1.78 11.42
C GLY A 258 -0.50 -1.30 10.19
N LYS A 259 0.78 -0.98 10.38
CA LYS A 259 1.70 -0.59 9.31
C LYS A 259 1.93 -1.73 8.31
N ASN A 260 1.80 -2.97 8.76
CA ASN A 260 1.83 -4.18 7.95
C ASN A 260 0.56 -4.36 7.09
N PHE A 261 -0.55 -3.72 7.44
CA PHE A 261 -1.78 -3.75 6.62
C PHE A 261 -1.83 -2.60 5.62
N SER A 262 -1.37 -1.42 6.03
CA SER A 262 -1.27 -0.23 5.17
C SER A 262 -0.23 0.73 5.74
N GLY A 263 0.53 1.41 4.90
CA GLY A 263 1.44 2.47 5.33
C GLY A 263 0.77 3.61 6.11
N THR A 264 -0.56 3.74 5.99
CA THR A 264 -1.40 4.67 6.76
C THR A 264 -2.11 4.01 7.94
N GLY A 265 -1.65 2.83 8.36
CA GLY A 265 -2.25 2.04 9.44
C GLY A 265 -3.54 1.33 9.04
N MET A 266 -4.43 2.02 8.37
CA MET A 266 -5.63 1.50 7.70
C MET A 266 -5.64 2.00 6.26
N ASP A 267 -6.00 1.14 5.30
CA ASP A 267 -6.08 1.54 3.89
C ASP A 267 -7.29 2.46 3.67
N THR A 268 -7.00 3.69 3.28
CA THR A 268 -8.00 4.74 3.08
C THR A 268 -8.97 4.43 1.94
N ASN A 269 -8.56 3.56 1.00
CA ASN A 269 -9.41 3.08 -0.09
C ASN A 269 -10.50 2.13 0.42
N VAL A 270 -10.19 1.38 1.49
CA VAL A 270 -11.12 0.44 2.12
C VAL A 270 -12.08 1.14 3.07
N ILE A 271 -11.60 2.12 3.84
CA ILE A 271 -12.42 2.83 4.84
C ILE A 271 -13.09 4.09 4.31
N GLY A 272 -12.77 4.53 3.08
CA GLY A 272 -13.36 5.71 2.45
C GLY A 272 -13.01 7.04 3.13
N ARG A 273 -11.81 7.19 3.71
CA ARG A 273 -11.42 8.41 4.43
C ARG A 273 -9.95 8.75 4.22
N PHE A 274 -9.65 9.98 3.78
CA PHE A 274 -8.30 10.52 3.67
C PHE A 274 -7.83 11.27 4.92
N ARG A 275 -8.71 12.05 5.53
CA ARG A 275 -8.40 12.93 6.67
C ARG A 275 -7.15 13.77 6.42
N ILE A 276 -7.13 14.43 5.29
CA ILE A 276 -6.07 15.36 4.89
C ILE A 276 -6.69 16.74 4.72
N LEU A 277 -6.17 17.74 5.43
CA LEU A 277 -6.69 19.10 5.40
C LEU A 277 -6.66 19.66 3.96
N GLY A 278 -7.83 20.09 3.48
CA GLY A 278 -7.98 20.68 2.15
C GLY A 278 -8.08 19.67 1.00
N VAL A 279 -8.16 18.36 1.32
CA VAL A 279 -8.44 17.31 0.35
C VAL A 279 -9.89 16.83 0.54
N GLU A 280 -10.60 16.64 -0.56
CA GLU A 280 -11.95 16.10 -0.55
C GLU A 280 -11.93 14.61 -0.17
N GLU A 281 -12.82 14.20 0.73
CA GLU A 281 -12.96 12.81 1.13
C GLU A 281 -13.52 11.95 -0.02
N PRO A 282 -13.17 10.66 -0.09
CA PRO A 282 -13.78 9.74 -1.04
C PRO A 282 -15.31 9.66 -0.86
N ASN A 283 -16.05 9.50 -1.95
CA ASN A 283 -17.50 9.35 -1.91
C ASN A 283 -17.94 7.95 -1.48
N SER A 284 -17.07 6.95 -1.57
CA SER A 284 -17.35 5.54 -1.24
C SER A 284 -16.04 4.81 -0.94
N PRO A 285 -16.07 3.83 0.01
CA PRO A 285 -17.18 3.52 0.90
C PRO A 285 -17.47 4.65 1.89
N ASN A 286 -18.67 4.67 2.46
CA ASN A 286 -19.11 5.71 3.40
C ASN A 286 -19.52 5.07 4.74
N ALA A 287 -18.68 5.22 5.75
CA ALA A 287 -18.97 4.84 7.13
C ALA A 287 -19.23 6.10 7.95
N ARG A 288 -20.42 6.21 8.56
CA ARG A 288 -20.75 7.37 9.42
C ARG A 288 -19.80 7.48 10.60
N TYR A 289 -19.54 6.34 11.27
CA TYR A 289 -18.57 6.23 12.35
C TYR A 289 -17.60 5.08 12.08
N LEU A 290 -16.32 5.35 12.28
CA LEU A 290 -15.24 4.37 12.23
C LEU A 290 -14.69 4.13 13.64
N ILE A 291 -14.70 2.87 14.06
CA ILE A 291 -14.08 2.42 15.32
C ILE A 291 -12.84 1.62 14.97
N VAL A 292 -11.73 1.87 15.67
CA VAL A 292 -10.55 1.01 15.62
C VAL A 292 -10.19 0.54 17.01
N SER A 293 -10.03 -0.78 17.17
CA SER A 293 -9.98 -1.41 18.50
C SER A 293 -8.57 -1.73 18.99
N ASN A 294 -7.65 -2.08 18.12
CA ASN A 294 -6.32 -2.53 18.48
C ASN A 294 -5.28 -2.08 17.45
N ILE A 295 -4.01 -2.25 17.79
CA ILE A 295 -2.87 -2.08 16.89
C ILE A 295 -2.11 -3.39 16.75
N SER A 296 -1.63 -3.71 15.55
CA SER A 296 -0.84 -4.90 15.28
C SER A 296 0.51 -4.85 16.00
N GLU A 297 1.01 -6.00 16.42
CA GLU A 297 2.34 -6.11 17.05
C GLU A 297 3.44 -5.68 16.08
N ALA A 298 3.28 -5.99 14.78
CA ALA A 298 4.20 -5.60 13.71
C ALA A 298 4.30 -4.08 13.49
N SER A 299 3.41 -3.29 14.07
CA SER A 299 3.50 -1.82 14.04
C SER A 299 4.41 -1.23 15.11
N HIS A 300 4.90 -2.05 16.06
CA HIS A 300 5.77 -1.60 17.17
C HIS A 300 5.28 -0.31 17.85
N GLY A 301 3.96 -0.18 18.01
CA GLY A 301 3.32 0.99 18.62
C GLY A 301 3.13 2.21 17.71
N ASN A 302 3.64 2.19 16.47
CA ASN A 302 3.40 3.26 15.50
C ASN A 302 1.93 3.26 15.04
N ALA A 303 1.12 4.03 15.73
CA ALA A 303 -0.33 4.14 15.51
C ALA A 303 -0.72 5.20 14.48
N LEU A 304 0.18 5.60 13.55
CA LEU A 304 -0.19 6.51 12.47
C LEU A 304 -1.39 5.95 11.70
N GLY A 305 -2.41 6.78 11.54
CA GLY A 305 -3.69 6.40 10.97
C GLY A 305 -4.82 6.23 12.00
N ILE A 306 -4.50 6.25 13.30
CA ILE A 306 -5.53 6.22 14.35
C ILE A 306 -6.53 7.37 14.19
N GLY A 307 -6.08 8.54 13.73
CA GLY A 307 -6.92 9.72 13.48
C GLY A 307 -7.88 9.59 12.28
N LEU A 308 -7.82 8.50 11.52
CA LEU A 308 -8.84 8.15 10.53
C LEU A 308 -10.14 7.69 11.20
N ALA A 309 -10.04 7.14 12.43
CA ALA A 309 -11.18 6.70 13.21
C ALA A 309 -11.86 7.87 13.96
N ASP A 310 -13.11 7.64 14.38
CA ASP A 310 -13.87 8.55 15.25
C ASP A 310 -13.79 8.10 16.70
N LEU A 311 -13.67 6.78 16.95
CA LEU A 311 -13.59 6.18 18.27
C LEU A 311 -12.49 5.12 18.31
N THR A 312 -11.90 4.95 19.49
CA THR A 312 -10.89 3.92 19.75
C THR A 312 -11.04 3.37 21.17
N THR A 313 -10.25 2.35 21.49
CA THR A 313 -10.31 1.66 22.80
C THR A 313 -9.07 1.89 23.64
N ARG A 314 -9.21 1.67 24.94
CA ARG A 314 -8.09 1.67 25.90
C ARG A 314 -6.99 0.71 25.48
N ARG A 315 -7.36 -0.48 24.98
CA ARG A 315 -6.44 -1.51 24.53
C ARG A 315 -5.49 -1.03 23.42
N LEU A 316 -5.99 -0.23 22.47
CA LEU A 316 -5.15 0.37 21.44
C LEU A 316 -4.31 1.51 22.02
N PHE A 317 -4.97 2.42 22.74
CA PHE A 317 -4.34 3.64 23.26
C PHE A 317 -3.11 3.34 24.12
N ASP A 318 -3.19 2.32 24.98
CA ASP A 318 -2.11 1.95 25.91
C ASP A 318 -0.89 1.34 25.20
N LYS A 319 -1.00 1.01 23.89
CA LYS A 319 0.07 0.46 23.06
C LYS A 319 0.76 1.50 22.17
N ILE A 320 0.30 2.76 22.19
CA ILE A 320 0.85 3.80 21.30
C ILE A 320 2.26 4.18 21.72
N ASP A 321 3.20 4.04 20.81
CA ASP A 321 4.49 4.70 20.86
C ASP A 321 4.34 6.09 20.19
N TYR A 322 4.30 7.13 21.01
CA TYR A 322 4.11 8.50 20.53
C TYR A 322 5.32 9.02 19.74
N ASP A 323 6.52 8.58 20.06
CA ASP A 323 7.72 9.02 19.36
C ASP A 323 7.72 8.45 17.94
N ALA A 324 7.50 7.16 17.79
CA ALA A 324 7.38 6.51 16.48
C ALA A 324 6.23 7.09 15.64
N MET A 325 5.05 7.30 16.25
CA MET A 325 3.91 7.89 15.56
C MET A 325 4.17 9.34 15.14
N ASN A 326 4.73 10.17 16.03
CA ASN A 326 5.00 11.58 15.78
C ASN A 326 6.05 11.78 14.69
N GLN A 327 7.14 11.02 14.71
CA GLN A 327 8.15 11.05 13.66
C GLN A 327 7.52 10.73 12.29
N ASN A 328 6.71 9.69 12.23
CA ASN A 328 6.08 9.27 10.98
C ASN A 328 5.07 10.32 10.47
N VAL A 329 4.26 10.93 11.35
CA VAL A 329 3.29 11.95 10.94
C VAL A 329 3.96 13.26 10.52
N LEU A 330 5.05 13.65 11.17
CA LEU A 330 5.81 14.86 10.79
C LEU A 330 6.42 14.72 9.39
N THR A 331 6.85 13.53 9.02
CA THR A 331 7.37 13.24 7.69
C THR A 331 6.27 13.34 6.62
N SER A 332 5.09 12.76 6.87
CA SER A 332 3.95 12.82 5.94
C SER A 332 3.26 14.17 5.92
N THR A 333 3.44 15.00 6.97
CA THR A 333 2.79 16.30 7.20
C THR A 333 1.27 16.25 7.42
N PHE A 334 0.66 15.07 7.47
CA PHE A 334 -0.80 14.89 7.62
C PHE A 334 -1.21 14.70 9.08
N LEU A 335 -1.12 15.78 9.86
CA LEU A 335 -1.31 15.76 11.33
C LEU A 335 -2.66 15.19 11.77
N GLU A 336 -3.71 15.31 10.94
CA GLU A 336 -5.05 14.77 11.24
C GLU A 336 -4.99 13.26 11.52
N ARG A 337 -4.08 12.54 10.88
CA ARG A 337 -3.95 11.08 10.97
C ARG A 337 -3.32 10.58 12.28
N ALA A 338 -2.71 11.47 13.07
CA ALA A 338 -2.17 11.16 14.40
C ALA A 338 -3.06 11.69 15.55
N LYS A 339 -4.19 12.33 15.25
CA LYS A 339 -5.12 12.77 16.28
C LYS A 339 -5.74 11.56 16.98
N ILE A 340 -5.73 11.58 18.31
CA ILE A 340 -6.38 10.52 19.10
C ILE A 340 -7.89 10.72 19.03
N PRO A 341 -8.66 9.72 18.55
CA PRO A 341 -10.12 9.78 18.54
C PRO A 341 -10.72 9.64 19.93
N MET A 342 -12.04 9.69 20.05
CA MET A 342 -12.71 9.49 21.31
C MET A 342 -12.35 8.13 21.92
N LEU A 343 -11.76 8.15 23.12
CA LEU A 343 -11.27 6.97 23.82
C LEU A 343 -12.34 6.36 24.72
N LEU A 344 -12.61 5.07 24.52
CA LEU A 344 -13.56 4.26 25.32
C LEU A 344 -12.83 3.08 25.94
N GLU A 345 -13.42 2.52 27.02
CA GLU A 345 -12.78 1.44 27.78
C GLU A 345 -12.71 0.10 27.02
N SER A 346 -13.68 -0.18 26.12
CA SER A 346 -13.77 -1.46 25.42
C SER A 346 -14.51 -1.33 24.08
N ASP A 347 -14.51 -2.41 23.29
CA ASP A 347 -15.25 -2.52 22.04
C ASP A 347 -16.76 -2.29 22.24
N ARG A 348 -17.30 -2.88 23.33
CA ARG A 348 -18.70 -2.72 23.71
C ARG A 348 -19.05 -1.25 23.96
N GLU A 349 -18.22 -0.52 24.70
CA GLU A 349 -18.49 0.88 25.02
C GLU A 349 -18.28 1.77 23.78
N ALA A 350 -17.29 1.47 22.93
CA ALA A 350 -17.08 2.17 21.66
C ALA A 350 -18.29 2.00 20.73
N LEU A 351 -18.79 0.77 20.57
CA LEU A 351 -19.97 0.49 19.74
C LEU A 351 -21.23 1.16 20.32
N LYS A 352 -21.44 1.11 21.63
CA LYS A 352 -22.55 1.84 22.28
C LYS A 352 -22.49 3.35 22.01
N ALA A 353 -21.30 3.94 22.05
CA ALA A 353 -21.12 5.37 21.78
C ALA A 353 -21.45 5.71 20.32
N ALA A 354 -20.96 4.91 19.37
CA ALA A 354 -21.27 5.10 17.94
C ALA A 354 -22.78 4.99 17.67
N ILE A 355 -23.43 3.94 18.19
CA ILE A 355 -24.88 3.73 18.05
C ILE A 355 -25.67 4.89 18.67
N ARG A 356 -25.26 5.35 19.86
CA ARG A 356 -25.91 6.50 20.50
C ARG A 356 -25.83 7.77 19.67
N CYS A 357 -24.75 7.95 18.92
CA CYS A 357 -24.54 9.10 18.04
C CYS A 357 -25.20 8.94 16.65
N ASN A 358 -25.73 7.76 16.36
CA ASN A 358 -26.41 7.45 15.11
C ASN A 358 -27.89 7.94 15.19
N TRP A 359 -28.09 9.21 14.87
CA TRP A 359 -29.38 9.88 15.02
C TRP A 359 -30.46 9.28 14.10
N ASP A 360 -31.69 9.20 14.62
CA ASP A 360 -32.88 8.74 13.91
C ASP A 360 -32.84 7.24 13.47
N VAL A 361 -31.88 6.46 13.99
CA VAL A 361 -31.77 5.02 13.77
C VAL A 361 -31.96 4.27 15.10
N ALA A 362 -32.84 3.29 15.11
CA ALA A 362 -32.98 2.43 16.30
C ALA A 362 -31.69 1.61 16.48
N PRO A 363 -31.25 1.39 17.73
CA PRO A 363 -30.00 0.67 18.00
C PRO A 363 -29.87 -0.67 17.28
N GLU A 364 -30.95 -1.44 17.25
CA GLU A 364 -31.05 -2.75 16.58
C GLU A 364 -31.03 -2.67 15.05
N ASP A 365 -31.35 -1.50 14.46
CA ASP A 365 -31.37 -1.23 13.02
C ASP A 365 -30.08 -0.60 12.50
N THR A 366 -29.09 -0.42 13.39
CA THR A 366 -27.78 0.14 12.99
C THR A 366 -27.13 -0.73 11.92
N ARG A 367 -26.78 -0.11 10.79
CA ARG A 367 -26.01 -0.74 9.68
C ARG A 367 -24.56 -0.91 10.12
N PHE A 368 -24.22 -2.09 10.59
CA PHE A 368 -22.93 -2.41 11.22
C PHE A 368 -22.10 -3.36 10.35
N VAL A 369 -20.82 -3.02 10.17
CA VAL A 369 -19.82 -3.86 9.52
C VAL A 369 -18.62 -3.99 10.44
N ARG A 370 -18.12 -5.22 10.65
CA ARG A 370 -16.86 -5.49 11.36
C ARG A 370 -15.91 -6.27 10.47
N ILE A 371 -14.68 -5.80 10.39
CA ILE A 371 -13.57 -6.42 9.64
C ILE A 371 -12.35 -6.62 10.53
N PRO A 372 -11.50 -7.62 10.26
CA PRO A 372 -10.30 -7.85 11.06
C PRO A 372 -9.28 -6.70 10.89
N ASN A 373 -9.04 -6.25 9.69
CA ASN A 373 -8.20 -5.12 9.30
C ASN A 373 -8.51 -4.73 7.85
N THR A 374 -7.81 -3.75 7.30
CA THR A 374 -8.07 -3.25 5.93
C THR A 374 -7.33 -4.01 4.81
N LEU A 375 -6.53 -5.00 5.13
CA LEU A 375 -5.86 -5.86 4.15
C LEU A 375 -6.64 -7.16 3.90
N HIS A 376 -7.13 -7.78 4.97
CA HIS A 376 -7.76 -9.09 4.93
C HIS A 376 -9.29 -8.94 5.05
N LEU A 377 -9.97 -8.83 3.91
CA LEU A 377 -11.42 -8.57 3.82
C LEU A 377 -12.25 -9.79 3.42
N ARG A 378 -11.65 -10.98 3.37
CA ARG A 378 -12.36 -12.19 2.98
C ARG A 378 -13.50 -12.54 3.92
N TYR A 379 -13.34 -12.26 5.22
CA TYR A 379 -14.37 -12.49 6.23
C TYR A 379 -14.78 -11.17 6.89
N ALA A 380 -16.09 -11.02 7.09
CA ALA A 380 -16.67 -9.87 7.77
C ALA A 380 -17.90 -10.28 8.58
N TYR A 381 -18.27 -9.48 9.57
CA TYR A 381 -19.58 -9.54 10.21
C TYR A 381 -20.42 -8.37 9.73
N LEU A 382 -21.64 -8.63 9.30
CA LEU A 382 -22.61 -7.64 8.84
C LEU A 382 -23.86 -7.68 9.71
N SER A 383 -24.45 -6.53 10.03
CA SER A 383 -25.80 -6.51 10.58
C SER A 383 -26.79 -7.13 9.58
N GLU A 384 -27.81 -7.82 10.09
CA GLU A 384 -28.79 -8.55 9.29
C GLU A 384 -29.44 -7.69 8.19
N ASN A 385 -29.66 -6.40 8.43
CA ASN A 385 -30.24 -5.44 7.50
C ASN A 385 -29.32 -5.04 6.33
N LEU A 386 -28.05 -5.47 6.34
CA LEU A 386 -27.10 -5.30 5.23
C LEU A 386 -26.97 -6.53 4.34
N LEU A 387 -27.57 -7.66 4.75
CA LEU A 387 -27.30 -8.96 4.12
C LEU A 387 -27.78 -9.00 2.66
N ASP A 388 -28.97 -8.50 2.36
CA ASP A 388 -29.51 -8.51 1.00
C ASP A 388 -28.62 -7.69 0.06
N GLU A 389 -28.18 -6.48 0.48
CA GLU A 389 -27.24 -5.63 -0.29
C GLU A 389 -25.90 -6.34 -0.52
N ALA A 390 -25.37 -7.00 0.50
CA ALA A 390 -24.11 -7.74 0.38
C ALA A 390 -24.20 -8.91 -0.59
N LEU A 391 -25.30 -9.66 -0.56
CA LEU A 391 -25.54 -10.82 -1.43
C LEU A 391 -25.75 -10.42 -2.90
N ASP A 392 -26.32 -9.24 -3.16
CA ASP A 392 -26.52 -8.71 -4.52
C ASP A 392 -25.19 -8.51 -5.28
N SER A 393 -24.05 -8.40 -4.58
CA SER A 393 -22.71 -8.35 -5.18
C SER A 393 -22.32 -9.65 -5.91
N GLY A 394 -22.95 -10.79 -5.54
CA GLY A 394 -22.73 -12.12 -6.12
C GLY A 394 -21.41 -12.80 -5.70
N ASN A 395 -20.62 -12.17 -4.83
CA ASN A 395 -19.36 -12.73 -4.33
C ASN A 395 -19.33 -12.92 -2.81
N VAL A 396 -20.49 -12.81 -2.16
CA VAL A 396 -20.66 -12.97 -0.71
C VAL A 396 -21.43 -14.24 -0.40
N GLU A 397 -20.97 -15.00 0.58
CA GLU A 397 -21.60 -16.21 1.10
C GLU A 397 -21.80 -16.09 2.61
N VAL A 398 -22.96 -16.50 3.10
CA VAL A 398 -23.25 -16.60 4.53
C VAL A 398 -22.54 -17.83 5.13
N ILE A 399 -21.72 -17.62 6.16
CA ILE A 399 -20.99 -18.70 6.85
C ILE A 399 -21.65 -19.09 8.17
N GLU A 400 -22.18 -18.11 8.89
CA GLU A 400 -22.89 -18.32 10.14
C GLU A 400 -24.21 -17.56 10.11
N GLU A 401 -25.27 -18.15 10.70
CA GLU A 401 -26.57 -17.49 10.81
C GLU A 401 -26.51 -16.27 11.74
N ALA A 402 -27.55 -15.43 11.66
CA ALA A 402 -27.64 -14.23 12.47
C ALA A 402 -27.61 -14.53 13.97
N ALA A 403 -26.68 -13.90 14.67
CA ALA A 403 -26.48 -14.04 16.11
C ALA A 403 -26.34 -12.69 16.80
N GLU A 404 -26.56 -12.66 18.11
CA GLU A 404 -26.28 -11.50 18.94
C GLU A 404 -24.76 -11.26 18.99
N LEU A 405 -24.35 -10.00 19.10
CA LEU A 405 -22.94 -9.63 19.31
C LEU A 405 -22.46 -10.11 20.68
N GLU A 406 -21.40 -10.90 20.70
CA GLU A 406 -20.79 -11.41 21.91
C GLU A 406 -19.51 -10.66 22.26
N PHE A 407 -19.34 -10.38 23.55
CA PHE A 407 -18.15 -9.73 24.10
C PHE A 407 -17.62 -10.57 25.27
N ASP A 408 -16.33 -10.57 25.45
CA ASP A 408 -15.72 -11.17 26.63
C ASP A 408 -16.08 -10.41 27.92
N LYS A 409 -15.57 -10.88 29.08
CA LYS A 409 -15.82 -10.25 30.38
C LYS A 409 -15.33 -8.80 30.48
N ASP A 410 -14.34 -8.45 29.70
CA ASP A 410 -13.72 -7.11 29.66
C ASP A 410 -14.36 -6.20 28.58
N GLY A 411 -15.33 -6.73 27.83
CA GLY A 411 -16.13 -6.02 26.85
C GLY A 411 -15.49 -5.95 25.46
N TYR A 412 -14.54 -6.83 25.14
CA TYR A 412 -13.92 -6.93 23.84
C TYR A 412 -14.53 -8.05 22.99
N PHE A 413 -14.50 -7.89 21.69
CA PHE A 413 -14.84 -8.95 20.75
C PHE A 413 -13.80 -10.09 20.78
N ALA A 414 -14.25 -11.32 20.59
CA ALA A 414 -13.35 -12.40 20.22
C ALA A 414 -12.65 -12.06 18.89
N ARG A 415 -11.39 -12.46 18.75
CA ARG A 415 -10.68 -12.34 17.46
C ARG A 415 -11.38 -13.18 16.39
N PHE A 416 -11.22 -12.81 15.13
CA PHE A 416 -11.60 -13.69 14.03
C PHE A 416 -10.90 -15.04 14.20
N GLY A 417 -11.59 -16.14 13.84
CA GLY A 417 -11.13 -17.50 14.08
C GLY A 417 -9.93 -17.91 13.19
N SER A 418 -9.58 -19.21 13.23
CA SER A 418 -8.43 -19.77 12.51
C SER A 418 -8.54 -19.60 10.98
N GLU A 419 -9.75 -19.46 10.45
CA GLU A 419 -9.97 -19.13 9.04
C GLU A 419 -9.37 -17.79 8.61
N TYR A 420 -9.06 -16.91 9.59
CA TYR A 420 -8.32 -15.67 9.33
C TYR A 420 -6.83 -15.94 9.09
N GLU A 421 -6.26 -16.96 9.71
CA GLU A 421 -4.85 -17.35 9.54
C GLU A 421 -4.58 -17.90 8.14
N ASP A 422 -5.57 -18.51 7.50
CA ASP A 422 -5.47 -19.00 6.12
C ASP A 422 -5.36 -17.88 5.05
N GLN A 423 -5.56 -16.61 5.45
CA GLN A 423 -5.42 -15.45 4.56
C GLN A 423 -4.00 -14.87 4.55
N THR A 424 -3.19 -15.24 5.53
CA THR A 424 -1.80 -14.78 5.62
C THR A 424 -0.90 -15.62 4.71
N VAL A 425 -0.99 -15.41 3.40
CA VAL A 425 0.09 -15.81 2.50
C VAL A 425 1.21 -14.80 2.72
N ALA A 426 2.28 -15.26 3.38
CA ALA A 426 3.50 -14.53 3.68
C ALA A 426 3.27 -13.12 4.26
N THR A 427 3.14 -13.04 5.58
CA THR A 427 3.36 -11.77 6.28
C THR A 427 4.76 -11.30 5.93
N TYR A 428 4.85 -10.30 5.07
CA TYR A 428 6.09 -9.55 4.94
C TYR A 428 6.44 -9.02 6.33
N PRO A 429 7.63 -9.29 6.88
CA PRO A 429 8.03 -8.66 8.12
C PRO A 429 7.87 -7.17 7.90
N GLY A 430 7.04 -6.53 8.73
CA GLY A 430 6.75 -5.11 8.64
C GLY A 430 8.06 -4.35 8.56
N GLY A 431 8.33 -3.75 7.41
CA GLY A 431 9.51 -2.92 7.27
C GLY A 431 9.40 -1.84 8.31
N ASP A 432 10.31 -1.83 9.24
CA ASP A 432 10.52 -0.73 10.17
C ASP A 432 10.71 0.51 9.28
N ASP A 433 9.72 1.40 9.25
CA ASP A 433 9.86 2.73 8.65
C ASP A 433 10.75 3.54 9.60
N GLY A 434 11.96 3.00 9.88
CA GLY A 434 12.98 3.58 10.73
C GLY A 434 13.44 4.91 10.18
N TYR A 435 12.64 5.94 10.45
CA TYR A 435 13.05 7.32 10.36
C TYR A 435 13.75 7.72 11.65
N TYR A 436 15.02 7.37 11.75
CA TYR A 436 15.94 8.03 12.66
C TYR A 436 16.76 9.00 11.80
N GLY A 437 16.34 10.24 11.76
CA GLY A 437 17.13 11.37 11.29
C GLY A 437 17.33 12.27 12.50
N ASP A 438 18.46 12.16 13.15
CA ASP A 438 19.00 13.24 13.98
C ASP A 438 19.52 14.34 13.06
N GLU A 439 19.12 15.62 13.38
CA GLU A 439 19.52 16.94 12.90
C GLU A 439 18.95 17.42 11.56
#